data_e207f84a90e06f7f3052a2444a0a6c8e
#
_entry.id   e207f84a90e06f7f3052a2444a0a6c8e
#
_cell.length_a   1.000
_cell.length_b   1.000
_cell.length_c   1.000
_cell.angle_alpha   90.00
_cell.angle_beta   90.00
_cell.angle_gamma   90.00
#
_symmetry.space_group_name_H-M   'P 1'
#
loop_
_entity.id
_entity.type
_entity.pdbx_description
1 polymer ?
#
loop_
_entity_poly.entity_id
_entity_poly.type
_entity_poly.pdbx_seq_one_letter_code
_entity_poly.pdbx_strand_id
1 'polypeptide(L)'
;HSSITNVRLAGLAVSTGSQTRDFMADGLALGHDRVMLERTAQTIGLRQRKVAAPGITALDLCEDAARRLLDAAGLDPSSIDAVIFVTQTPDHSQPNNASLLHGRLGLATGAAAFDLSLGCSGWVYGLQQAALLCAHGGAARVLLCAGDTLSRLTNPGDRSTDPLFGDAGSATLIEKTGRSTPLHFVLGADGSGAEASA
;
A
#
# COMPACT_ATOMS: atom_id res chain seq x y z
N HIS A 1 18.01 -1.46 -13.76
CA HIS A 1 18.84 -0.93 -12.66
C HIS A 1 18.88 0.60 -12.74
N SER A 2 18.60 1.28 -11.64
CA SER A 2 18.76 2.73 -11.52
C SER A 2 19.34 3.10 -10.15
N SER A 3 19.99 4.27 -10.09
CA SER A 3 20.56 4.83 -8.88
C SER A 3 20.13 6.30 -8.82
N ILE A 4 19.36 6.66 -7.81
CA ILE A 4 18.76 7.98 -7.67
C ILE A 4 19.33 8.64 -6.42
N THR A 5 19.91 9.82 -6.58
CA THR A 5 20.47 10.64 -5.51
C THR A 5 19.58 11.85 -5.23
N ASN A 6 19.93 12.63 -4.21
CA ASN A 6 19.24 13.85 -3.80
C ASN A 6 17.79 13.65 -3.36
N VAL A 7 17.49 12.46 -2.85
CA VAL A 7 16.19 12.11 -2.28
C VAL A 7 16.35 11.35 -0.97
N ARG A 8 15.31 11.39 -0.13
CA ARG A 8 15.23 10.57 1.08
C ARG A 8 13.81 10.10 1.34
N LEU A 9 13.68 8.98 2.04
CA LEU A 9 12.46 8.64 2.73
C LEU A 9 12.44 9.48 4.02
N ALA A 10 11.48 10.38 4.13
CA ALA A 10 11.38 11.30 5.26
C ALA A 10 10.49 10.73 6.39
N GLY A 11 9.55 9.87 6.06
CA GLY A 11 8.67 9.22 7.03
C GLY A 11 7.80 8.15 6.39
N LEU A 12 7.23 7.31 7.25
CA LEU A 12 6.28 6.28 6.88
C LEU A 12 5.25 6.11 7.99
N ALA A 13 3.98 5.97 7.62
CA ALA A 13 2.90 5.58 8.53
C ALA A 13 2.07 4.45 7.92
N VAL A 14 1.44 3.65 8.78
CA VAL A 14 0.60 2.52 8.37
C VAL A 14 -0.73 2.58 9.12
N SER A 15 -1.81 2.30 8.43
CA SER A 15 -3.14 2.07 8.99
C SER A 15 -3.58 0.65 8.65
N THR A 16 -4.09 -0.09 9.62
CA THR A 16 -4.57 -1.46 9.44
C THR A 16 -6.06 -1.54 9.61
N GLY A 17 -6.68 -2.57 9.06
CA GLY A 17 -8.07 -2.89 9.37
C GLY A 17 -8.31 -2.95 10.87
N SER A 18 -9.49 -2.54 11.32
CA SER A 18 -9.86 -2.47 12.74
C SER A 18 -10.27 -3.82 13.34
N GLN A 19 -10.71 -4.77 12.50
CA GLN A 19 -11.18 -6.07 12.93
C GLN A 19 -10.01 -7.07 12.98
N THR A 20 -9.98 -7.89 14.03
CA THR A 20 -9.01 -8.98 14.14
C THR A 20 -9.70 -10.30 13.78
N ARG A 21 -9.10 -11.03 12.83
CA ARG A 21 -9.48 -12.39 12.46
C ARG A 21 -8.45 -13.37 13.03
N ASP A 22 -8.91 -14.38 13.72
CA ASP A 22 -8.07 -15.42 14.28
C ASP A 22 -8.09 -16.64 13.37
N PHE A 23 -6.90 -17.07 12.94
CA PHE A 23 -6.75 -18.17 11.97
C PHE A 23 -7.37 -19.49 12.47
N MET A 24 -7.17 -19.83 13.73
CA MET A 24 -7.70 -21.07 14.29
C MET A 24 -9.22 -21.00 14.45
N ALA A 25 -9.74 -19.88 14.97
CA ALA A 25 -11.18 -19.71 15.17
C ALA A 25 -11.93 -19.71 13.84
N ASP A 26 -11.44 -18.98 12.83
CA ASP A 26 -12.03 -18.94 11.48
C ASP A 26 -12.02 -20.32 10.82
N GLY A 27 -10.90 -21.03 10.88
CA GLY A 27 -10.77 -22.36 10.30
C GLY A 27 -11.68 -23.40 10.95
N LEU A 28 -11.81 -23.38 12.27
CA LEU A 28 -12.72 -24.28 13.01
C LEU A 28 -14.19 -23.96 12.69
N ALA A 29 -14.55 -22.68 12.57
CA ALA A 29 -15.89 -22.27 12.18
C ALA A 29 -16.27 -22.74 10.76
N LEU A 30 -15.29 -22.90 9.87
CA LEU A 30 -15.44 -23.47 8.53
C LEU A 30 -15.38 -25.02 8.51
N GLY A 31 -15.29 -25.65 9.68
CA GLY A 31 -15.28 -27.12 9.80
C GLY A 31 -13.94 -27.79 9.46
N HIS A 32 -12.84 -27.03 9.49
CA HIS A 32 -11.51 -27.59 9.22
C HIS A 32 -10.97 -28.36 10.42
N ASP A 33 -10.15 -29.39 10.12
CA ASP A 33 -9.49 -30.20 11.15
C ASP A 33 -8.47 -29.40 11.97
N ARG A 34 -8.57 -29.51 13.30
CA ARG A 34 -7.71 -28.77 14.24
C ARG A 34 -6.22 -29.06 14.03
N VAL A 35 -5.83 -30.33 13.87
CA VAL A 35 -4.42 -30.72 13.74
C VAL A 35 -3.83 -30.17 12.46
N MET A 36 -4.64 -30.17 11.38
CA MET A 36 -4.24 -29.57 10.12
C MET A 36 -4.06 -28.04 10.26
N LEU A 37 -4.98 -27.34 10.93
CA LEU A 37 -4.89 -25.90 11.17
C LEU A 37 -3.64 -25.55 11.99
N GLU A 38 -3.34 -26.31 13.06
CA GLU A 38 -2.16 -26.11 13.89
C GLU A 38 -0.86 -26.26 13.08
N ARG A 39 -0.76 -27.27 12.23
CA ARG A 39 0.39 -27.47 11.33
C ARG A 39 0.52 -26.33 10.33
N THR A 40 -0.58 -25.92 9.73
CA THR A 40 -0.59 -24.79 8.78
C THR A 40 -0.16 -23.50 9.46
N ALA A 41 -0.74 -23.18 10.64
CA ALA A 41 -0.37 -21.99 11.41
C ALA A 41 1.13 -21.97 11.77
N GLN A 42 1.70 -23.14 12.12
CA GLN A 42 3.14 -23.24 12.38
C GLN A 42 3.98 -23.02 11.12
N THR A 43 3.54 -23.54 9.97
CA THR A 43 4.27 -23.44 8.70
C THR A 43 4.29 -22.02 8.17
N ILE A 44 3.13 -21.34 8.17
CA ILE A 44 3.00 -19.97 7.64
C ILE A 44 3.31 -18.89 8.68
N GLY A 45 3.40 -19.25 9.96
CA GLY A 45 3.65 -18.30 11.05
C GLY A 45 2.49 -17.36 11.36
N LEU A 46 1.31 -17.57 10.78
CA LEU A 46 0.15 -16.70 10.94
C LEU A 46 -0.73 -17.16 12.09
N ARG A 47 -1.08 -16.24 12.98
CA ARG A 47 -2.06 -16.46 14.05
C ARG A 47 -3.28 -15.58 13.92
N GLN A 48 -3.04 -14.32 13.62
CA GLN A 48 -4.08 -13.31 13.48
C GLN A 48 -3.78 -12.38 12.31
N ARG A 49 -4.83 -11.87 11.69
CA ARG A 49 -4.76 -10.84 10.66
C ARG A 49 -5.71 -9.69 10.96
N LYS A 50 -5.41 -8.50 10.46
CA LYS A 50 -6.28 -7.34 10.52
C LYS A 50 -7.05 -7.22 9.22
N VAL A 51 -8.36 -7.03 9.31
CA VAL A 51 -9.22 -6.79 8.16
C VAL A 51 -10.04 -5.52 8.35
N ALA A 52 -10.33 -4.85 7.26
CA ALA A 52 -11.12 -3.62 7.27
C ALA A 52 -12.58 -3.92 7.66
N ALA A 53 -13.18 -3.03 8.43
CA ALA A 53 -14.61 -3.07 8.69
C ALA A 53 -15.40 -2.88 7.38
N PRO A 54 -16.66 -3.36 7.31
CA PRO A 54 -17.50 -3.12 6.16
C PRO A 54 -17.56 -1.62 5.80
N GLY A 55 -17.38 -1.31 4.51
CA GLY A 55 -17.39 0.07 4.00
C GLY A 55 -16.04 0.79 4.04
N ILE A 56 -15.05 0.32 4.80
CA ILE A 56 -13.70 0.92 4.86
C ILE A 56 -12.86 0.39 3.71
N THR A 57 -12.36 1.24 2.85
CA THR A 57 -11.60 0.89 1.63
C THR A 57 -10.09 1.04 1.82
N ALA A 58 -9.32 0.62 0.80
CA ALA A 58 -7.88 0.88 0.76
C ALA A 58 -7.57 2.40 0.77
N LEU A 59 -8.44 3.18 0.12
CA LEU A 59 -8.33 4.64 0.12
C LEU A 59 -8.48 5.22 1.54
N ASP A 60 -9.46 4.75 2.32
CA ASP A 60 -9.69 5.24 3.69
C ASP A 60 -8.50 4.91 4.60
N LEU A 61 -7.93 3.70 4.47
CA LEU A 61 -6.76 3.30 5.25
C LEU A 61 -5.51 4.11 4.87
N CYS A 62 -5.31 4.37 3.57
CA CYS A 62 -4.22 5.21 3.10
C CYS A 62 -4.40 6.68 3.51
N GLU A 63 -5.63 7.21 3.50
CA GLU A 63 -5.94 8.56 3.97
C GLU A 63 -5.60 8.72 5.46
N ASP A 64 -6.00 7.78 6.32
CA ASP A 64 -5.67 7.82 7.75
C ASP A 64 -4.14 7.78 7.96
N ALA A 65 -3.43 6.89 7.25
CA ALA A 65 -1.99 6.84 7.30
C ALA A 65 -1.33 8.15 6.83
N ALA A 66 -1.83 8.74 5.75
CA ALA A 66 -1.32 9.99 5.18
C ALA A 66 -1.51 11.17 6.14
N ARG A 67 -2.71 11.33 6.70
CA ARG A 67 -2.99 12.40 7.67
C ARG A 67 -2.07 12.30 8.89
N ARG A 68 -1.95 11.12 9.49
CA ARG A 68 -1.05 10.91 10.64
C ARG A 68 0.42 11.17 10.30
N LEU A 69 0.84 10.81 9.08
CA LEU A 69 2.21 11.08 8.64
C LEU A 69 2.47 12.57 8.48
N LEU A 70 1.58 13.30 7.82
CA LEU A 70 1.70 14.74 7.62
C LEU A 70 1.65 15.51 8.94
N ASP A 71 0.72 15.16 9.83
CA ASP A 71 0.62 15.74 11.18
C ASP A 71 1.90 15.52 11.98
N ALA A 72 2.42 14.29 12.00
CA ALA A 72 3.65 13.96 12.71
C ALA A 72 4.90 14.67 12.13
N ALA A 73 4.89 14.95 10.83
CA ALA A 73 5.95 15.69 10.14
C ALA A 73 5.78 17.22 10.29
N GLY A 74 4.65 17.71 10.80
CA GLY A 74 4.33 19.14 10.88
C GLY A 74 4.18 19.79 9.51
N LEU A 75 3.68 19.04 8.52
CA LEU A 75 3.54 19.50 7.12
C LEU A 75 2.11 19.85 6.79
N ASP A 76 1.94 21.01 6.16
CA ASP A 76 0.70 21.37 5.51
C ASP A 76 0.51 20.49 4.25
N PRO A 77 -0.68 19.89 4.03
CA PRO A 77 -0.96 19.11 2.84
C PRO A 77 -0.69 19.85 1.52
N SER A 78 -0.88 21.18 1.48
CA SER A 78 -0.58 21.99 0.29
C SER A 78 0.89 22.01 -0.11
N SER A 79 1.80 21.55 0.77
CA SER A 79 3.23 21.44 0.49
C SER A 79 3.62 20.14 -0.24
N ILE A 80 2.66 19.27 -0.54
CA ILE A 80 2.86 18.04 -1.31
C ILE A 80 2.68 18.34 -2.79
N ASP A 81 3.68 18.02 -3.60
CA ASP A 81 3.72 18.31 -5.03
C ASP A 81 3.16 17.16 -5.89
N ALA A 82 3.11 15.94 -5.34
CA ALA A 82 2.51 14.81 -6.02
C ALA A 82 2.04 13.74 -5.03
N VAL A 83 0.95 13.05 -5.39
CA VAL A 83 0.49 11.84 -4.72
C VAL A 83 0.44 10.68 -5.72
N ILE A 84 1.05 9.56 -5.33
CA ILE A 84 1.03 8.29 -6.07
C ILE A 84 0.26 7.30 -5.23
N PHE A 85 -0.71 6.59 -5.82
CA PHE A 85 -1.47 5.57 -5.14
C PHE A 85 -1.23 4.20 -5.79
N VAL A 86 -0.83 3.22 -4.99
CA VAL A 86 -0.57 1.84 -5.44
C VAL A 86 -1.63 0.92 -4.84
N THR A 87 -2.41 0.25 -5.67
CA THR A 87 -3.45 -0.66 -5.21
C THR A 87 -3.86 -1.67 -6.28
N GLN A 88 -4.33 -2.85 -5.82
CA GLN A 88 -5.06 -3.84 -6.60
C GLN A 88 -6.57 -3.78 -6.35
N THR A 89 -6.98 -3.02 -5.32
CA THR A 89 -8.38 -2.89 -4.88
C THR A 89 -8.83 -1.43 -4.92
N PRO A 90 -8.82 -0.79 -6.10
CA PRO A 90 -9.24 0.60 -6.23
C PRO A 90 -10.72 0.75 -5.89
N ASP A 91 -11.09 1.89 -5.30
CA ASP A 91 -12.50 2.20 -4.99
C ASP A 91 -13.34 2.30 -6.27
N HIS A 92 -12.75 2.88 -7.32
CA HIS A 92 -13.36 3.05 -8.63
C HIS A 92 -12.32 2.89 -9.75
N SER A 93 -12.78 2.53 -10.94
CA SER A 93 -11.93 2.59 -12.15
C SER A 93 -11.59 4.04 -12.50
N GLN A 94 -12.55 4.96 -12.29
CA GLN A 94 -12.44 6.41 -12.44
C GLN A 94 -13.49 7.11 -11.56
N PRO A 95 -13.15 8.22 -10.89
CA PRO A 95 -11.79 8.77 -10.76
C PRO A 95 -10.88 7.81 -9.99
N ASN A 96 -9.56 7.87 -10.26
CA ASN A 96 -8.57 7.04 -9.60
C ASN A 96 -8.38 7.43 -8.12
N ASN A 97 -7.84 6.51 -7.31
CA ASN A 97 -7.69 6.71 -5.87
C ASN A 97 -6.78 7.90 -5.52
N ALA A 98 -5.71 8.13 -6.29
CA ALA A 98 -4.84 9.29 -6.06
C ALA A 98 -5.59 10.62 -6.22
N SER A 99 -6.48 10.74 -7.21
CA SER A 99 -7.30 11.95 -7.41
C SER A 99 -8.31 12.15 -6.29
N LEU A 100 -8.91 11.05 -5.79
CA LEU A 100 -9.80 11.10 -4.63
C LEU A 100 -9.04 11.53 -3.37
N LEU A 101 -7.87 10.93 -3.13
CA LEU A 101 -7.02 11.23 -1.98
C LEU A 101 -6.52 12.68 -2.03
N HIS A 102 -6.14 13.16 -3.22
CA HIS A 102 -5.75 14.56 -3.45
C HIS A 102 -6.82 15.53 -2.93
N GLY A 103 -8.09 15.30 -3.32
CA GLY A 103 -9.22 16.11 -2.85
C GLY A 103 -9.48 15.97 -1.36
N ARG A 104 -9.46 14.73 -0.83
CA ARG A 104 -9.72 14.47 0.59
C ARG A 104 -8.66 15.08 1.52
N LEU A 105 -7.40 15.08 1.12
CA LEU A 105 -6.30 15.70 1.88
C LEU A 105 -6.23 17.21 1.71
N GLY A 106 -6.89 17.77 0.69
CA GLY A 106 -6.81 19.21 0.39
C GLY A 106 -5.44 19.60 -0.17
N LEU A 107 -4.86 18.77 -1.04
CA LEU A 107 -3.60 19.11 -1.70
C LEU A 107 -3.77 20.30 -2.63
N ALA A 108 -2.66 20.99 -2.93
CA ALA A 108 -2.69 22.12 -3.89
C ALA A 108 -3.11 21.63 -5.30
N THR A 109 -3.89 22.42 -6.03
CA THR A 109 -4.38 22.06 -7.37
C THR A 109 -3.26 21.84 -8.41
N GLY A 110 -2.06 22.31 -8.13
CA GLY A 110 -0.86 22.03 -8.94
C GLY A 110 -0.19 20.69 -8.62
N ALA A 111 -0.61 19.97 -7.58
CA ALA A 111 -0.05 18.68 -7.24
C ALA A 111 -0.50 17.59 -8.23
N ALA A 112 0.44 16.80 -8.72
CA ALA A 112 0.14 15.67 -9.58
C ALA A 112 -0.53 14.51 -8.80
N ALA A 113 -1.45 13.77 -9.44
CA ALA A 113 -2.12 12.62 -8.83
C ALA A 113 -2.29 11.50 -9.85
N PHE A 114 -1.78 10.30 -9.55
CA PHE A 114 -1.95 9.12 -10.41
C PHE A 114 -1.80 7.80 -9.64
N ASP A 115 -2.45 6.75 -10.16
CA ASP A 115 -2.38 5.41 -9.60
C ASP A 115 -1.38 4.52 -10.35
N LEU A 116 -0.85 3.54 -9.62
CA LEU A 116 -0.13 2.40 -10.17
C LEU A 116 -0.91 1.13 -9.84
N SER A 117 -1.45 0.46 -10.85
CA SER A 117 -2.14 -0.82 -10.71
C SER A 117 -1.10 -1.94 -10.63
N LEU A 118 -0.54 -2.14 -9.44
CA LEU A 118 0.49 -3.14 -9.16
C LEU A 118 0.22 -3.81 -7.81
N GLY A 119 0.59 -5.08 -7.71
CA GLY A 119 0.49 -5.86 -6.48
C GLY A 119 1.71 -5.72 -5.57
N CYS A 120 2.21 -6.85 -5.09
CA CYS A 120 3.22 -6.96 -4.03
C CYS A 120 4.49 -6.12 -4.24
N SER A 121 4.95 -5.96 -5.48
CA SER A 121 6.11 -5.13 -5.83
C SER A 121 5.77 -3.64 -6.02
N GLY A 122 4.49 -3.29 -5.99
CA GLY A 122 4.00 -1.95 -6.36
C GLY A 122 4.58 -0.83 -5.53
N TRP A 123 4.77 -1.03 -4.22
CA TRP A 123 5.41 -0.03 -3.37
C TRP A 123 6.83 0.32 -3.83
N VAL A 124 7.61 -0.68 -4.27
CA VAL A 124 8.98 -0.45 -4.76
C VAL A 124 8.98 0.32 -6.08
N TYR A 125 8.05 -0.02 -7.00
CA TYR A 125 7.85 0.75 -8.24
C TYR A 125 7.39 2.18 -7.95
N GLY A 126 6.43 2.36 -7.04
CA GLY A 126 5.96 3.68 -6.61
C GLY A 126 7.06 4.50 -5.96
N LEU A 127 7.91 3.88 -5.13
CA LEU A 127 9.05 4.54 -4.50
C LEU A 127 10.06 5.05 -5.55
N GLN A 128 10.33 4.25 -6.59
CA GLN A 128 11.20 4.70 -7.68
C GLN A 128 10.59 5.91 -8.41
N GLN A 129 9.29 5.87 -8.74
CA GLN A 129 8.61 6.99 -9.39
C GLN A 129 8.63 8.25 -8.52
N ALA A 130 8.32 8.12 -7.23
CA ALA A 130 8.39 9.23 -6.28
C ALA A 130 9.81 9.82 -6.18
N ALA A 131 10.82 8.96 -6.12
CA ALA A 131 12.22 9.39 -6.11
C ALA A 131 12.62 10.13 -7.39
N LEU A 132 12.16 9.67 -8.57
CA LEU A 132 12.41 10.34 -9.84
C LEU A 132 11.73 11.70 -9.92
N LEU A 133 10.49 11.83 -9.43
CA LEU A 133 9.78 13.12 -9.36
C LEU A 133 10.53 14.12 -8.47
N CYS A 134 11.04 13.68 -7.32
CA CYS A 134 11.84 14.54 -6.46
C CYS A 134 13.20 14.88 -7.06
N ALA A 135 13.91 13.91 -7.65
CA ALA A 135 15.25 14.13 -8.17
C ALA A 135 15.26 14.98 -9.45
N HIS A 136 14.32 14.74 -10.37
CA HIS A 136 14.33 15.27 -11.73
C HIS A 136 13.03 15.93 -12.15
N GLY A 137 11.89 15.59 -11.54
CA GLY A 137 10.56 16.08 -11.91
C GLY A 137 10.18 17.43 -11.29
N GLY A 138 11.05 18.04 -10.49
CA GLY A 138 10.80 19.35 -9.86
C GLY A 138 10.00 19.29 -8.55
N ALA A 139 9.51 18.13 -8.13
CA ALA A 139 8.80 17.97 -6.86
C ALA A 139 9.75 18.12 -5.67
N ALA A 140 9.37 18.88 -4.66
CA ALA A 140 10.06 18.94 -3.38
C ALA A 140 9.62 17.77 -2.48
N ARG A 141 8.33 17.42 -2.51
CA ARG A 141 7.72 16.36 -1.70
C ARG A 141 6.73 15.53 -2.50
N VAL A 142 6.84 14.22 -2.39
CA VAL A 142 5.91 13.25 -2.97
C VAL A 142 5.37 12.35 -1.87
N LEU A 143 4.05 12.19 -1.86
CA LEU A 143 3.36 11.25 -0.98
C LEU A 143 3.06 9.97 -1.78
N LEU A 144 3.66 8.86 -1.37
CA LEU A 144 3.40 7.54 -1.92
C LEU A 144 2.48 6.78 -0.96
N CYS A 145 1.27 6.48 -1.40
CA CYS A 145 0.33 5.64 -0.69
C CYS A 145 0.29 4.24 -1.33
N ALA A 146 0.25 3.20 -0.51
CA ALA A 146 0.10 1.83 -0.98
C ALA A 146 -0.81 1.07 -0.01
N GLY A 147 -1.85 0.44 -0.52
CA GLY A 147 -2.79 -0.26 0.32
C GLY A 147 -3.78 -1.10 -0.46
N ASP A 148 -4.26 -2.15 0.19
CA ASP A 148 -5.26 -3.07 -0.35
C ASP A 148 -6.23 -3.55 0.73
N THR A 149 -7.43 -3.93 0.28
CA THR A 149 -8.43 -4.66 1.07
C THR A 149 -8.68 -6.04 0.46
N LEU A 150 -7.59 -6.83 0.35
CA LEU A 150 -7.60 -8.14 -0.32
C LEU A 150 -8.48 -9.17 0.38
N SER A 151 -8.75 -9.02 1.69
CA SER A 151 -9.65 -9.90 2.42
C SER A 151 -11.06 -9.97 1.81
N ARG A 152 -11.43 -9.01 0.96
CA ARG A 152 -12.73 -8.97 0.27
C ARG A 152 -12.75 -9.70 -1.07
N LEU A 153 -11.58 -9.94 -1.63
CA LEU A 153 -11.42 -10.63 -2.91
C LEU A 153 -11.17 -12.13 -2.72
N THR A 154 -10.76 -12.54 -1.53
CA THR A 154 -10.52 -13.96 -1.22
C THR A 154 -11.83 -14.68 -0.95
N ASN A 155 -11.89 -15.97 -1.33
CA ASN A 155 -13.00 -16.83 -0.98
C ASN A 155 -12.75 -17.40 0.44
N PRO A 156 -13.63 -17.16 1.42
CA PRO A 156 -13.48 -17.69 2.79
C PRO A 156 -13.34 -19.22 2.86
N GLY A 157 -13.79 -19.95 1.83
CA GLY A 157 -13.61 -21.41 1.73
C GLY A 157 -12.25 -21.84 1.19
N ASP A 158 -11.46 -20.93 0.63
CA ASP A 158 -10.15 -21.25 0.07
C ASP A 158 -9.06 -21.18 1.15
N ARG A 159 -8.59 -22.35 1.56
CA ARG A 159 -7.56 -22.51 2.59
C ARG A 159 -6.18 -22.00 2.17
N SER A 160 -5.94 -21.87 0.87
CA SER A 160 -4.62 -21.51 0.33
C SER A 160 -4.42 -20.01 0.29
N THR A 161 -5.45 -19.24 0.08
CA THR A 161 -5.36 -17.79 -0.11
C THR A 161 -6.04 -16.98 0.98
N ASP A 162 -7.28 -17.32 1.39
CA ASP A 162 -8.02 -16.51 2.36
C ASP A 162 -7.27 -16.21 3.65
N PRO A 163 -6.61 -17.20 4.31
CA PRO A 163 -5.95 -16.93 5.59
C PRO A 163 -4.75 -16.00 5.49
N LEU A 164 -4.16 -15.83 4.31
CA LEU A 164 -2.91 -15.09 4.13
C LEU A 164 -3.11 -13.58 4.05
N PHE A 165 -4.30 -13.12 3.65
CA PHE A 165 -4.52 -11.70 3.34
C PHE A 165 -5.22 -10.97 4.47
N GLY A 166 -4.61 -9.86 4.90
CA GLY A 166 -5.21 -8.82 5.71
C GLY A 166 -5.36 -7.54 4.90
N ASP A 167 -5.87 -6.49 5.54
CA ASP A 167 -6.12 -5.20 4.92
C ASP A 167 -5.32 -4.11 5.62
N ALA A 168 -4.60 -3.32 4.82
CA ALA A 168 -3.81 -2.21 5.32
C ALA A 168 -3.64 -1.12 4.25
N GLY A 169 -3.39 0.09 4.72
CA GLY A 169 -2.92 1.21 3.92
C GLY A 169 -1.66 1.81 4.53
N SER A 170 -0.80 2.34 3.70
CA SER A 170 0.41 3.03 4.11
C SER A 170 0.58 4.34 3.38
N ALA A 171 1.31 5.26 4.01
CA ALA A 171 1.77 6.49 3.38
C ALA A 171 3.26 6.63 3.63
N THR A 172 4.02 6.93 2.59
CA THR A 172 5.46 7.18 2.64
C THR A 172 5.74 8.57 2.09
N LEU A 173 6.48 9.39 2.83
CA LEU A 173 6.90 10.72 2.41
C LEU A 173 8.29 10.63 1.80
N ILE A 174 8.41 11.04 0.55
CA ILE A 174 9.67 11.18 -0.17
C ILE A 174 9.97 12.66 -0.35
N GLU A 175 11.17 13.08 0.01
CA GLU A 175 11.59 14.47 -0.09
C GLU A 175 12.87 14.61 -0.91
N LYS A 176 12.94 15.72 -1.65
CA LYS A 176 14.18 16.18 -2.25
C LYS A 176 15.17 16.61 -1.16
N THR A 177 16.42 16.27 -1.34
CA THR A 177 17.50 16.59 -0.38
C THR A 177 18.80 16.86 -1.12
N GLY A 178 19.76 17.51 -0.48
CA GLY A 178 21.13 17.66 -1.00
C GLY A 178 22.04 16.44 -0.73
N ARG A 179 21.50 15.33 -0.22
CA ARG A 179 22.31 14.14 0.12
C ARG A 179 22.71 13.37 -1.14
N SER A 180 23.96 12.98 -1.21
CA SER A 180 24.50 12.19 -2.33
C SER A 180 24.31 10.69 -2.18
N THR A 181 23.86 10.19 -1.02
CA THR A 181 23.62 8.75 -0.82
C THR A 181 22.51 8.26 -1.76
N PRO A 182 22.80 7.32 -2.65
CA PRO A 182 21.83 6.86 -3.64
C PRO A 182 20.82 5.88 -3.06
N LEU A 183 19.60 5.91 -3.61
CA LEU A 183 18.68 4.78 -3.57
C LEU A 183 18.90 3.93 -4.82
N HIS A 184 19.18 2.65 -4.64
CA HIS A 184 19.40 1.72 -5.73
C HIS A 184 18.13 0.91 -5.99
N PHE A 185 17.72 0.83 -7.26
CA PHE A 185 16.54 0.07 -7.69
C PHE A 185 16.93 -0.97 -8.74
N VAL A 186 16.38 -2.18 -8.56
CA VAL A 186 16.40 -3.24 -9.55
C VAL A 186 14.96 -3.66 -9.76
N LEU A 187 14.39 -3.28 -10.89
CA LEU A 187 13.03 -3.61 -11.26
C LEU A 187 13.04 -4.52 -12.49
N GLY A 188 12.06 -5.42 -12.56
CA GLY A 188 11.86 -6.32 -13.67
C GLY A 188 10.46 -6.90 -13.63
N ALA A 189 10.03 -7.47 -14.76
CA ALA A 189 8.78 -8.19 -14.86
C ALA A 189 8.98 -9.40 -15.79
N ASP A 190 8.35 -10.51 -15.44
CA ASP A 190 8.23 -11.69 -16.29
C ASP A 190 6.74 -11.96 -16.57
N GLY A 191 6.31 -11.68 -17.78
CA GLY A 191 4.92 -11.90 -18.22
C GLY A 191 4.64 -13.32 -18.70
N SER A 192 5.64 -14.22 -18.74
CA SER A 192 5.45 -15.60 -19.24
C SER A 192 4.54 -16.44 -18.35
N GLY A 193 4.39 -16.08 -17.08
CA GLY A 193 3.54 -16.76 -16.11
C GLY A 193 2.10 -16.22 -16.01
N ALA A 194 1.66 -15.33 -16.90
CA ALA A 194 0.34 -14.67 -16.80
C ALA A 194 -0.84 -15.65 -16.77
N GLU A 195 -0.76 -16.77 -17.49
CA GLU A 195 -1.82 -17.77 -17.53
C GLU A 195 -1.86 -18.67 -16.26
N ALA A 196 -0.82 -18.68 -15.46
CA ALA A 196 -0.76 -19.49 -14.23
C ALA A 196 -1.48 -18.84 -13.04
N SER A 197 -1.87 -17.56 -13.16
CA SER A 197 -2.52 -16.76 -12.13
C SER A 197 -3.97 -16.37 -12.46
N ALA A 198 -4.49 -16.89 -13.59
CA ALA A 198 -5.86 -16.63 -14.06
C ALA A 198 -6.89 -17.60 -13.46
#